data_6cbe13e47998a903a35bca0af8c4963a
#
_entry.id   6cbe13e47998a903a35bca0af8c4963a
#
_cell.length_a   1.000
_cell.length_b   1.000
_cell.length_c   1.000
_cell.angle_alpha   90.00
_cell.angle_beta   90.00
_cell.angle_gamma   90.00
#
_symmetry.space_group_name_H-M   'P 1'
#
loop_
_entity.id
_entity.type
_entity.pdbx_description
1 polymer ?
#
loop_
_entity_poly.entity_id
_entity_poly.type
_entity_poly.pdbx_seq_one_letter_code
_entity_poly.pdbx_strand_id
1 'polypeptide(L)'
;MSYYPSSVLNLIKNFSRLPGIGGKTAERFALHILRVPRKEAEELSRSILELKEKVRFCSVCFSLSDTDVCRICSDPSRATDLLCVVEQPADMVAIERSGSFKGRYHVLSGALSPMDGVGPHDIRIRELLARIKEGSIKEVILATGTNVEGEGTASYLAEQLENYPVKVTRIASGVPIGGDLKYVDQITLKRAMETRHDV
;
A
#
# COMPACT_ATOMS: atom_id res chain seq x y z
N MET A 1 30.96 12.29 -25.80
CA MET A 1 31.88 11.15 -25.54
C MET A 1 31.87 10.91 -24.04
N SER A 2 31.65 9.68 -23.62
CA SER A 2 31.64 9.36 -22.19
C SER A 2 33.07 8.99 -21.76
N TYR A 3 33.58 9.65 -20.75
CA TYR A 3 34.95 9.44 -20.23
C TYR A 3 35.04 8.33 -19.18
N TYR A 4 33.91 7.71 -18.80
CA TYR A 4 33.90 6.61 -17.82
C TYR A 4 34.07 5.24 -18.51
N PRO A 5 34.70 4.27 -17.82
CA PRO A 5 34.70 2.87 -18.26
C PRO A 5 33.29 2.31 -18.44
N SER A 6 33.15 1.32 -19.32
CA SER A 6 31.84 0.72 -19.67
C SER A 6 31.09 0.15 -18.47
N SER A 7 31.79 -0.43 -17.50
CA SER A 7 31.20 -0.94 -16.24
C SER A 7 30.54 0.16 -15.41
N VAL A 8 31.19 1.32 -15.31
CA VAL A 8 30.63 2.48 -14.59
C VAL A 8 29.39 3.01 -15.32
N LEU A 9 29.47 3.13 -16.66
CA LEU A 9 28.34 3.56 -17.47
C LEU A 9 27.13 2.64 -17.36
N ASN A 10 27.35 1.34 -17.36
CA ASN A 10 26.29 0.36 -17.19
C ASN A 10 25.60 0.50 -15.83
N LEU A 11 26.36 0.72 -14.76
CA LEU A 11 25.79 0.92 -13.43
C LEU A 11 25.01 2.23 -13.35
N ILE A 12 25.52 3.34 -13.91
CA ILE A 12 24.80 4.61 -14.02
C ILE A 12 23.48 4.42 -14.77
N LYS A 13 23.52 3.75 -15.91
CA LYS A 13 22.32 3.45 -16.72
C LYS A 13 21.27 2.65 -15.92
N ASN A 14 21.71 1.66 -15.14
CA ASN A 14 20.79 0.85 -14.33
C ASN A 14 20.18 1.68 -13.18
N PHE A 15 20.94 2.49 -12.48
CA PHE A 15 20.39 3.40 -11.48
C PHE A 15 19.44 4.44 -12.06
N SER A 16 19.71 4.96 -13.26
CA SER A 16 18.83 5.93 -13.93
C SER A 16 17.46 5.36 -14.34
N ARG A 17 17.28 4.03 -14.31
CA ARG A 17 15.97 3.39 -14.55
C ARG A 17 15.08 3.38 -13.31
N LEU A 18 15.63 3.68 -12.14
CA LEU A 18 14.85 3.74 -10.92
C LEU A 18 14.00 5.02 -10.90
N PRO A 19 12.71 4.94 -10.52
CA PRO A 19 11.84 6.11 -10.44
C PRO A 19 12.45 7.20 -9.56
N GLY A 20 12.43 8.44 -10.02
CA GLY A 20 12.98 9.59 -9.28
C GLY A 20 14.52 9.71 -9.31
N ILE A 21 15.25 8.80 -9.97
CA ILE A 21 16.71 8.86 -10.08
C ILE A 21 17.11 9.45 -11.42
N GLY A 22 17.53 10.73 -11.39
CA GLY A 22 18.11 11.40 -12.57
C GLY A 22 19.59 11.04 -12.79
N GLY A 23 20.13 11.34 -13.98
CA GLY A 23 21.49 10.99 -14.38
C GLY A 23 22.58 11.40 -13.40
N LYS A 24 22.52 12.63 -12.83
CA LYS A 24 23.49 13.10 -11.82
C LYS A 24 23.46 12.30 -10.53
N THR A 25 22.27 11.90 -10.09
CA THR A 25 22.10 11.06 -8.88
C THR A 25 22.60 9.64 -9.14
N ALA A 26 22.28 9.08 -10.31
CA ALA A 26 22.76 7.77 -10.73
C ALA A 26 24.29 7.71 -10.81
N GLU A 27 24.92 8.74 -11.38
CA GLU A 27 26.38 8.87 -11.42
C GLU A 27 26.98 8.91 -9.99
N ARG A 28 26.42 9.72 -9.10
CA ARG A 28 26.86 9.79 -7.71
C ARG A 28 26.78 8.44 -7.00
N PHE A 29 25.69 7.70 -7.22
CA PHE A 29 25.53 6.35 -6.65
C PHE A 29 26.54 5.36 -7.22
N ALA A 30 26.76 5.35 -8.54
CA ALA A 30 27.74 4.47 -9.16
C ALA A 30 29.17 4.72 -8.63
N LEU A 31 29.56 5.99 -8.50
CA LEU A 31 30.85 6.38 -7.94
C LEU A 31 30.96 6.07 -6.43
N HIS A 32 29.86 6.11 -5.68
CA HIS A 32 29.81 5.68 -4.30
C HIS A 32 30.08 4.17 -4.18
N ILE A 33 29.37 3.35 -4.97
CA ILE A 33 29.57 1.90 -5.00
C ILE A 33 31.01 1.52 -5.37
N LEU A 34 31.66 2.28 -6.24
CA LEU A 34 33.07 2.06 -6.57
C LEU A 34 34.02 2.27 -5.37
N ARG A 35 33.65 3.15 -4.43
CA ARG A 35 34.47 3.53 -3.26
C ARG A 35 34.24 2.66 -2.04
N VAL A 36 33.08 2.06 -1.89
CA VAL A 36 32.77 1.19 -0.74
C VAL A 36 33.54 -0.14 -0.84
N PRO A 37 33.79 -0.82 0.28
CA PRO A 37 34.37 -2.16 0.26
C PRO A 37 33.53 -3.12 -0.58
N ARG A 38 34.21 -4.04 -1.25
CA ARG A 38 33.56 -5.06 -2.12
C ARG A 38 32.42 -5.80 -1.39
N LYS A 39 32.58 -6.07 -0.11
CA LYS A 39 31.58 -6.75 0.73
C LYS A 39 30.24 -5.99 0.75
N GLU A 40 30.25 -4.66 0.90
CA GLU A 40 29.04 -3.84 0.90
C GLU A 40 28.33 -3.86 -0.45
N ALA A 41 29.10 -3.81 -1.55
CA ALA A 41 28.54 -3.90 -2.90
C ALA A 41 27.90 -5.29 -3.16
N GLU A 42 28.54 -6.36 -2.67
CA GLU A 42 28.00 -7.74 -2.75
C GLU A 42 26.73 -7.90 -1.89
N GLU A 43 26.67 -7.31 -0.70
CA GLU A 43 25.50 -7.33 0.16
C GLU A 43 24.31 -6.60 -0.48
N LEU A 44 24.53 -5.43 -1.07
CA LEU A 44 23.49 -4.70 -1.81
C LEU A 44 22.98 -5.53 -3.01
N SER A 45 23.88 -6.07 -3.81
CA SER A 45 23.53 -6.91 -4.94
C SER A 45 22.70 -8.12 -4.52
N ARG A 46 23.13 -8.81 -3.45
CA ARG A 46 22.43 -9.97 -2.89
C ARG A 46 21.04 -9.59 -2.40
N SER A 47 20.89 -8.46 -1.69
CA SER A 47 19.60 -7.99 -1.19
C SER A 47 18.59 -7.73 -2.30
N ILE A 48 19.06 -7.19 -3.45
CA ILE A 48 18.21 -6.96 -4.64
C ILE A 48 17.71 -8.30 -5.22
N LEU A 49 18.58 -9.29 -5.34
CA LEU A 49 18.22 -10.62 -5.85
C LEU A 49 17.28 -11.35 -4.88
N GLU A 50 17.59 -11.36 -3.60
CA GLU A 50 16.77 -11.99 -2.56
C GLU A 50 15.36 -11.43 -2.50
N LEU A 51 15.20 -10.11 -2.66
CA LEU A 51 13.88 -9.48 -2.73
C LEU A 51 13.05 -10.06 -3.89
N LYS A 52 13.67 -10.27 -5.06
CA LYS A 52 12.98 -10.83 -6.23
C LYS A 52 12.68 -12.33 -6.10
N GLU A 53 13.50 -13.05 -5.37
CA GLU A 53 13.37 -14.51 -5.20
C GLU A 53 12.44 -14.90 -4.06
N LYS A 54 12.49 -14.18 -2.93
CA LYS A 54 11.81 -14.56 -1.69
C LYS A 54 10.45 -13.90 -1.53
N VAL A 55 10.31 -12.59 -1.92
CA VAL A 55 9.08 -11.86 -1.68
C VAL A 55 7.99 -12.30 -2.66
N ARG A 56 6.84 -12.63 -2.10
CA ARG A 56 5.61 -13.02 -2.79
C ARG A 56 4.41 -12.31 -2.17
N PHE A 57 3.26 -12.46 -2.77
CA PHE A 57 2.01 -12.02 -2.17
C PHE A 57 1.47 -13.10 -1.23
N CYS A 58 1.02 -12.68 -0.05
CA CYS A 58 0.32 -13.55 0.89
C CYS A 58 -0.94 -14.13 0.24
N SER A 59 -1.12 -15.45 0.32
CA SER A 59 -2.28 -16.15 -0.26
C SER A 59 -3.64 -15.73 0.36
N VAL A 60 -3.63 -15.09 1.55
CA VAL A 60 -4.84 -14.68 2.26
C VAL A 60 -5.17 -13.21 2.09
N CYS A 61 -4.20 -12.31 2.28
CA CYS A 61 -4.45 -10.86 2.30
C CYS A 61 -3.84 -10.09 1.13
N PHE A 62 -3.05 -10.74 0.29
CA PHE A 62 -2.35 -10.16 -0.87
C PHE A 62 -1.32 -9.06 -0.55
N SER A 63 -0.91 -8.95 0.72
CA SER A 63 0.24 -8.13 1.10
C SER A 63 1.55 -8.86 0.83
N LEU A 64 2.67 -8.13 0.89
CA LEU A 64 4.00 -8.69 0.71
C LEU A 64 4.38 -9.65 1.86
N SER A 65 5.00 -10.78 1.52
CA SER A 65 5.39 -11.82 2.47
C SER A 65 6.56 -12.64 1.93
N ASP A 66 7.43 -13.12 2.83
CA ASP A 66 8.47 -14.11 2.51
C ASP A 66 7.94 -15.56 2.60
N THR A 67 6.72 -15.73 3.11
CA THR A 67 6.03 -17.03 3.27
C THR A 67 4.68 -17.01 2.56
N ASP A 68 4.05 -18.17 2.36
CA ASP A 68 2.73 -18.26 1.72
C ASP A 68 1.67 -17.45 2.46
N VAL A 69 1.61 -17.57 3.79
CA VAL A 69 0.75 -16.76 4.66
C VAL A 69 1.61 -15.80 5.48
N CYS A 70 1.34 -14.49 5.37
CA CYS A 70 2.11 -13.46 6.07
C CYS A 70 1.91 -13.54 7.60
N ARG A 71 2.85 -12.96 8.35
CA ARG A 71 2.84 -12.93 9.82
C ARG A 71 1.55 -12.35 10.42
N ILE A 72 0.90 -11.39 9.74
CA ILE A 72 -0.37 -10.81 10.22
C ILE A 72 -1.52 -11.80 10.07
N CYS A 73 -1.60 -12.50 8.93
CA CYS A 73 -2.65 -13.48 8.71
C CYS A 73 -2.49 -14.76 9.55
N SER A 74 -1.24 -15.13 9.88
CA SER A 74 -0.93 -16.29 10.74
C SER A 74 -0.98 -15.99 12.23
N ASP A 75 -1.07 -14.73 12.65
CA ASP A 75 -1.13 -14.34 14.06
C ASP A 75 -2.50 -14.67 14.66
N PRO A 76 -2.56 -15.62 15.63
CA PRO A 76 -3.83 -16.02 16.26
C PRO A 76 -4.38 -14.95 17.21
N SER A 77 -3.60 -13.96 17.62
CA SER A 77 -4.04 -12.88 18.51
C SER A 77 -4.89 -11.82 17.77
N ARG A 78 -4.91 -11.86 16.43
CA ARG A 78 -5.64 -10.92 15.59
C ARG A 78 -7.12 -11.28 15.46
N ALA A 79 -7.98 -10.27 15.62
CA ALA A 79 -9.42 -10.43 15.40
C ALA A 79 -9.70 -10.92 13.97
N THR A 80 -10.44 -12.01 13.85
CA THR A 80 -10.77 -12.63 12.56
C THR A 80 -12.05 -12.08 11.95
N ASP A 81 -12.87 -11.40 12.74
CA ASP A 81 -14.15 -10.82 12.37
C ASP A 81 -14.04 -9.34 11.94
N LEU A 82 -12.84 -8.75 12.01
CA LEU A 82 -12.55 -7.37 11.64
C LEU A 82 -11.56 -7.31 10.46
N LEU A 83 -12.00 -6.79 9.33
CA LEU A 83 -11.22 -6.73 8.09
C LEU A 83 -11.00 -5.28 7.64
N CYS A 84 -9.74 -4.86 7.48
CA CYS A 84 -9.38 -3.57 6.90
C CYS A 84 -8.96 -3.76 5.44
N VAL A 85 -9.62 -3.06 4.52
CA VAL A 85 -9.35 -3.11 3.08
C VAL A 85 -8.53 -1.88 2.70
N VAL A 86 -7.37 -2.11 2.09
CA VAL A 86 -6.42 -1.08 1.65
C VAL A 86 -6.06 -1.25 0.18
N GLU A 87 -5.57 -0.20 -0.46
CA GLU A 87 -5.17 -0.24 -1.87
C GLU A 87 -3.83 -0.94 -2.07
N GLN A 88 -2.83 -0.60 -1.25
CA GLN A 88 -1.46 -1.04 -1.41
C GLN A 88 -0.88 -1.63 -0.11
N PRO A 89 0.14 -2.50 -0.20
CA PRO A 89 0.84 -3.00 0.98
C PRO A 89 1.42 -1.87 1.87
N ALA A 90 1.80 -0.73 1.29
CA ALA A 90 2.32 0.42 2.02
C ALA A 90 1.27 1.03 2.97
N ASP A 91 0.00 1.06 2.56
CA ASP A 91 -1.11 1.58 3.37
C ASP A 91 -1.32 0.71 4.62
N MET A 92 -1.29 -0.62 4.41
CA MET A 92 -1.32 -1.58 5.53
C MET A 92 -0.19 -1.32 6.52
N VAL A 93 1.04 -1.10 6.03
CA VAL A 93 2.19 -0.80 6.89
C VAL A 93 1.99 0.51 7.65
N ALA A 94 1.39 1.53 7.03
CA ALA A 94 1.09 2.80 7.69
C ALA A 94 0.09 2.62 8.84
N ILE A 95 -0.98 1.85 8.62
CA ILE A 95 -1.97 1.54 9.66
C ILE A 95 -1.35 0.71 10.79
N GLU A 96 -0.54 -0.30 10.47
CA GLU A 96 0.16 -1.11 11.47
C GLU A 96 1.09 -0.28 12.37
N ARG A 97 1.81 0.69 11.80
CA ARG A 97 2.67 1.61 12.56
C ARG A 97 1.90 2.46 13.56
N SER A 98 0.62 2.75 13.32
CA SER A 98 -0.22 3.47 14.30
C SER A 98 -0.50 2.65 15.55
N GLY A 99 -0.40 1.32 15.48
CA GLY A 99 -0.68 0.39 16.57
C GLY A 99 -2.15 0.28 16.96
N SER A 100 -3.04 1.01 16.30
CA SER A 100 -4.46 1.13 16.67
C SER A 100 -5.34 -0.01 16.15
N PHE A 101 -4.90 -0.74 15.11
CA PHE A 101 -5.68 -1.78 14.46
C PHE A 101 -5.20 -3.19 14.85
N LYS A 102 -6.12 -4.07 15.24
CA LYS A 102 -5.83 -5.44 15.68
C LYS A 102 -6.56 -6.51 14.88
N GLY A 103 -7.21 -6.12 13.78
CA GLY A 103 -7.85 -7.01 12.84
C GLY A 103 -6.91 -7.53 11.75
N ARG A 104 -7.49 -8.08 10.69
CA ARG A 104 -6.81 -8.57 9.50
C ARG A 104 -6.97 -7.60 8.34
N TYR A 105 -6.15 -7.78 7.30
CA TYR A 105 -6.17 -6.91 6.13
C TYR A 105 -6.57 -7.65 4.86
N HIS A 106 -7.00 -6.87 3.87
CA HIS A 106 -7.09 -7.27 2.48
C HIS A 106 -6.51 -6.17 1.61
N VAL A 107 -5.51 -6.49 0.79
CA VAL A 107 -4.84 -5.54 -0.11
C VAL A 107 -5.42 -5.72 -1.50
N LEU A 108 -6.01 -4.66 -2.04
CA LEU A 108 -6.63 -4.67 -3.38
C LEU A 108 -5.61 -4.73 -4.52
N SER A 109 -4.36 -4.33 -4.25
CA SER A 109 -3.28 -4.15 -5.25
C SER A 109 -3.54 -3.02 -6.25
N GLY A 110 -4.41 -2.08 -5.92
CA GLY A 110 -4.77 -0.91 -6.74
C GLY A 110 -6.07 -0.27 -6.29
N ALA A 111 -6.50 0.72 -7.05
CA ALA A 111 -7.80 1.38 -6.96
C ALA A 111 -8.50 1.32 -8.33
N LEU A 112 -9.82 1.44 -8.36
CA LEU A 112 -10.58 1.58 -9.60
C LEU A 112 -10.20 2.91 -10.27
N SER A 113 -9.78 2.86 -11.52
CA SER A 113 -9.45 4.02 -12.33
C SER A 113 -9.93 3.81 -13.78
N PRO A 114 -11.18 4.14 -14.10
CA PRO A 114 -11.69 4.00 -15.47
C PRO A 114 -10.87 4.78 -16.49
N MET A 115 -10.28 5.91 -16.08
CA MET A 115 -9.43 6.73 -16.95
C MET A 115 -8.14 6.02 -17.36
N ASP A 116 -7.60 5.18 -16.45
CA ASP A 116 -6.40 4.37 -16.69
C ASP A 116 -6.75 2.94 -17.14
N GLY A 117 -8.02 2.63 -17.37
CA GLY A 117 -8.50 1.32 -17.78
C GLY A 117 -8.49 0.26 -16.68
N VAL A 118 -8.39 0.67 -15.39
CA VAL A 118 -8.38 -0.26 -14.25
C VAL A 118 -9.80 -0.50 -13.77
N GLY A 119 -10.32 -1.69 -14.04
CA GLY A 119 -11.66 -2.13 -13.65
C GLY A 119 -11.65 -3.06 -12.43
N PRO A 120 -12.84 -3.53 -12.00
CA PRO A 120 -13.00 -4.41 -10.83
C PRO A 120 -12.30 -5.77 -10.94
N HIS A 121 -11.98 -6.20 -12.17
CA HIS A 121 -11.30 -7.48 -12.43
C HIS A 121 -9.77 -7.37 -12.37
N ASP A 122 -9.24 -6.15 -12.43
CA ASP A 122 -7.81 -5.88 -12.43
C ASP A 122 -7.21 -5.78 -11.02
N ILE A 123 -8.09 -5.62 -10.02
CA ILE A 123 -7.73 -5.56 -8.60
C ILE A 123 -8.45 -6.65 -7.79
N ARG A 124 -8.03 -6.91 -6.56
CA ARG A 124 -8.43 -8.07 -5.74
C ARG A 124 -9.82 -7.96 -5.08
N ILE A 125 -10.81 -7.42 -5.82
CA ILE A 125 -12.20 -7.30 -5.33
C ILE A 125 -12.88 -8.68 -5.27
N ARG A 126 -12.69 -9.52 -6.27
CA ARG A 126 -13.29 -10.85 -6.32
C ARG A 126 -12.85 -11.72 -5.13
N GLU A 127 -11.57 -11.67 -4.80
CA GLU A 127 -10.99 -12.38 -3.67
C GLU A 127 -11.48 -11.82 -2.32
N LEU A 128 -11.70 -10.51 -2.23
CA LEU A 128 -12.33 -9.87 -1.07
C LEU A 128 -13.73 -10.41 -0.84
N LEU A 129 -14.58 -10.41 -1.87
CA LEU A 129 -15.96 -10.89 -1.78
C LEU A 129 -16.02 -12.39 -1.45
N ALA A 130 -15.14 -13.20 -2.03
CA ALA A 130 -15.03 -14.63 -1.71
C ALA A 130 -14.71 -14.83 -0.22
N ARG A 131 -13.75 -14.07 0.32
CA ARG A 131 -13.36 -14.13 1.73
C ARG A 131 -14.48 -13.71 2.68
N ILE A 132 -15.26 -12.69 2.33
CA ILE A 132 -16.41 -12.23 3.12
C ILE A 132 -17.53 -13.27 3.11
N LYS A 133 -17.75 -13.93 1.99
CA LYS A 133 -18.76 -14.99 1.83
C LYS A 133 -18.51 -16.20 2.74
N GLU A 134 -17.28 -16.46 3.18
CA GLU A 134 -16.93 -17.50 4.15
C GLU A 134 -17.54 -17.25 5.54
N GLY A 135 -18.09 -16.07 5.82
CA GLY A 135 -18.99 -15.79 6.94
C GLY A 135 -18.34 -15.50 8.29
N SER A 136 -17.01 -15.39 8.37
CA SER A 136 -16.31 -15.08 9.63
C SER A 136 -16.20 -13.59 9.91
N ILE A 137 -16.34 -12.71 8.88
CA ILE A 137 -16.14 -11.28 8.97
C ILE A 137 -17.44 -10.60 9.35
N LYS A 138 -17.40 -9.73 10.38
CA LYS A 138 -18.53 -8.92 10.84
C LYS A 138 -18.44 -7.46 10.45
N GLU A 139 -17.21 -6.93 10.37
CA GLU A 139 -16.97 -5.55 9.96
C GLU A 139 -15.88 -5.46 8.91
N VAL A 140 -16.16 -4.69 7.85
CA VAL A 140 -15.22 -4.32 6.79
C VAL A 140 -14.95 -2.82 6.89
N ILE A 141 -13.70 -2.46 7.18
CA ILE A 141 -13.25 -1.06 7.21
C ILE A 141 -12.63 -0.74 5.87
N LEU A 142 -13.22 0.18 5.12
CA LEU A 142 -12.67 0.67 3.86
C LEU A 142 -11.63 1.75 4.14
N ALA A 143 -10.35 1.44 3.91
CA ALA A 143 -9.21 2.31 4.12
C ALA A 143 -8.46 2.60 2.80
N THR A 144 -9.23 2.81 1.72
CA THR A 144 -8.71 3.30 0.43
C THR A 144 -8.39 4.79 0.51
N GLY A 145 -7.64 5.32 -0.45
CA GLY A 145 -7.27 6.74 -0.53
C GLY A 145 -8.46 7.69 -0.45
N THR A 146 -8.17 8.96 -0.18
CA THR A 146 -9.19 10.04 -0.18
C THR A 146 -9.19 10.83 -1.48
N ASN A 147 -8.45 10.37 -2.50
CA ASN A 147 -8.51 10.86 -3.87
C ASN A 147 -9.75 10.30 -4.61
N VAL A 148 -9.95 10.75 -5.84
CA VAL A 148 -11.14 10.37 -6.64
C VAL A 148 -11.24 8.86 -6.84
N GLU A 149 -10.12 8.20 -7.15
CA GLU A 149 -10.04 6.76 -7.39
C GLU A 149 -10.32 5.97 -6.10
N GLY A 150 -9.74 6.40 -4.98
CA GLY A 150 -9.94 5.76 -3.67
C GLY A 150 -11.35 5.89 -3.15
N GLU A 151 -12.00 7.06 -3.32
CA GLU A 151 -13.41 7.29 -2.99
C GLU A 151 -14.33 6.49 -3.92
N GLY A 152 -14.04 6.47 -5.23
CA GLY A 152 -14.77 5.66 -6.19
C GLY A 152 -14.69 4.16 -5.86
N THR A 153 -13.50 3.70 -5.46
CA THR A 153 -13.28 2.32 -5.02
C THR A 153 -14.06 2.01 -3.75
N ALA A 154 -14.04 2.91 -2.75
CA ALA A 154 -14.81 2.74 -1.53
C ALA A 154 -16.31 2.66 -1.79
N SER A 155 -16.85 3.56 -2.61
CA SER A 155 -18.28 3.58 -2.98
C SER A 155 -18.69 2.30 -3.70
N TYR A 156 -17.90 1.85 -4.67
CA TYR A 156 -18.13 0.60 -5.37
C TYR A 156 -18.13 -0.61 -4.41
N LEU A 157 -17.14 -0.68 -3.51
CA LEU A 157 -17.07 -1.76 -2.54
C LEU A 157 -18.25 -1.73 -1.56
N ALA A 158 -18.67 -0.56 -1.10
CA ALA A 158 -19.83 -0.42 -0.23
C ALA A 158 -21.10 -0.97 -0.90
N GLU A 159 -21.36 -0.62 -2.17
CA GLU A 159 -22.47 -1.14 -2.98
C GLU A 159 -22.39 -2.67 -3.12
N GLN A 160 -21.22 -3.23 -3.45
CA GLN A 160 -21.03 -4.67 -3.58
C GLN A 160 -21.29 -5.42 -2.26
N LEU A 161 -21.03 -4.78 -1.12
CA LEU A 161 -21.15 -5.36 0.20
C LEU A 161 -22.56 -5.21 0.82
N GLU A 162 -23.46 -4.44 0.25
CA GLU A 162 -24.84 -4.27 0.74
C GLU A 162 -25.60 -5.61 0.89
N ASN A 163 -25.28 -6.57 0.04
CA ASN A 163 -25.94 -7.89 0.06
C ASN A 163 -25.29 -8.90 1.03
N TYR A 164 -24.28 -8.50 1.79
CA TYR A 164 -23.59 -9.34 2.77
C TYR A 164 -23.93 -8.92 4.19
N PRO A 165 -24.03 -9.85 5.15
CA PRO A 165 -24.36 -9.54 6.55
C PRO A 165 -23.12 -9.01 7.30
N VAL A 166 -22.51 -7.94 6.76
CA VAL A 166 -21.33 -7.29 7.33
C VAL A 166 -21.59 -5.81 7.51
N LYS A 167 -21.05 -5.25 8.59
CA LYS A 167 -21.01 -3.80 8.78
C LYS A 167 -19.90 -3.22 7.91
N VAL A 168 -20.21 -2.25 7.07
CA VAL A 168 -19.21 -1.52 6.26
C VAL A 168 -18.97 -0.16 6.90
N THR A 169 -17.70 0.14 7.17
CA THR A 169 -17.26 1.42 7.72
C THR A 169 -16.14 2.00 6.85
N ARG A 170 -15.94 3.32 6.97
CA ARG A 170 -14.88 4.06 6.28
C ARG A 170 -13.93 4.66 7.32
N ILE A 171 -12.62 4.69 7.04
CA ILE A 171 -11.71 5.46 7.90
C ILE A 171 -12.15 6.93 7.93
N ALA A 172 -12.06 7.56 9.09
CA ALA A 172 -12.39 8.96 9.27
C ALA A 172 -11.48 9.84 8.41
N SER A 173 -12.08 10.89 7.84
CA SER A 173 -11.36 11.94 7.11
C SER A 173 -11.68 13.28 7.75
N GLY A 174 -10.67 14.16 7.86
CA GLY A 174 -10.87 15.47 8.49
C GLY A 174 -9.57 16.17 8.80
N VAL A 175 -9.63 17.16 9.69
CA VAL A 175 -8.49 17.96 10.11
C VAL A 175 -7.48 17.09 10.87
N PRO A 176 -6.20 17.07 10.48
CA PRO A 176 -5.18 16.29 11.18
C PRO A 176 -4.92 16.87 12.58
N ILE A 177 -4.67 15.96 13.55
CA ILE A 177 -4.34 16.35 14.93
C ILE A 177 -3.07 17.21 14.95
N GLY A 178 -3.13 18.34 15.65
CA GLY A 178 -2.03 19.32 15.72
C GLY A 178 -1.93 20.25 14.52
N GLY A 179 -2.82 20.11 13.53
CA GLY A 179 -2.93 21.03 12.41
C GLY A 179 -3.65 22.31 12.80
N ASP A 180 -3.18 23.47 12.28
CA ASP A 180 -3.83 24.76 12.46
C ASP A 180 -4.92 24.92 11.37
N LEU A 181 -6.17 25.17 11.77
CA LEU A 181 -7.34 25.25 10.87
C LEU A 181 -7.15 26.20 9.67
N LYS A 182 -6.40 27.30 9.88
CA LYS A 182 -6.16 28.29 8.81
C LYS A 182 -5.35 27.76 7.63
N TYR A 183 -4.62 26.63 7.81
CA TYR A 183 -3.82 26.03 6.75
C TYR A 183 -4.48 24.80 6.11
N VAL A 184 -5.64 24.38 6.63
CA VAL A 184 -6.38 23.24 6.06
C VAL A 184 -7.14 23.73 4.83
N ASP A 185 -7.08 22.94 3.76
CA ASP A 185 -7.82 23.25 2.53
C ASP A 185 -9.34 23.21 2.73
N GLN A 186 -10.07 23.90 1.85
CA GLN A 186 -11.51 24.06 1.96
C GLN A 186 -12.28 22.73 1.86
N ILE A 187 -11.79 21.78 1.07
CA ILE A 187 -12.46 20.48 0.87
C ILE A 187 -12.36 19.65 2.15
N THR A 188 -11.16 19.59 2.74
CA THR A 188 -10.92 18.90 4.02
C THR A 188 -11.74 19.52 5.15
N LEU A 189 -11.82 20.86 5.25
CA LEU A 189 -12.64 21.54 6.25
C LEU A 189 -14.14 21.26 6.07
N LYS A 190 -14.63 21.33 4.82
CA LYS A 190 -16.03 20.99 4.50
C LYS A 190 -16.35 19.58 4.98
N ARG A 191 -15.51 18.61 4.62
CA ARG A 191 -15.71 17.20 5.00
C ARG A 191 -15.67 16.99 6.50
N ALA A 192 -14.74 17.62 7.21
CA ALA A 192 -14.66 17.58 8.67
C ALA A 192 -15.91 18.13 9.34
N MET A 193 -16.51 19.20 8.79
CA MET A 193 -17.77 19.77 9.29
C MET A 193 -18.97 18.89 8.99
N GLU A 194 -19.01 18.24 7.83
CA GLU A 194 -20.10 17.31 7.45
C GLU A 194 -20.09 16.03 8.30
N THR A 195 -18.90 15.50 8.61
CA THR A 195 -18.69 14.26 9.37
C THR A 195 -18.41 14.48 10.86
N ARG A 196 -18.69 15.69 11.39
CA ARG A 196 -18.51 16.00 12.81
C ARG A 196 -19.31 15.03 13.69
N HIS A 197 -18.77 14.66 14.84
CA HIS A 197 -19.40 13.78 15.82
C HIS A 197 -19.62 14.50 17.14
N ASP A 198 -20.51 13.97 17.95
CA ASP A 198 -20.78 14.47 19.29
C ASP A 198 -19.57 14.24 20.22
N VAL A 199 -19.41 15.11 21.23
CA VAL A 199 -18.30 15.09 22.21
C VAL A 199 -18.79 14.64 23.55
#